data_2838579f70770131bf2c04caa701eae9
#
_entry.id   2838579f70770131bf2c04caa701eae9
#
_cell.length_a   1.000
_cell.length_b   1.000
_cell.length_c   1.000
_cell.angle_alpha   90.00
_cell.angle_beta   90.00
_cell.angle_gamma   90.00
#
_symmetry.space_group_name_H-M   'P 1'
#
loop_
_entity.id
_entity.type
_entity.pdbx_description
1 polymer ?
#
loop_
_entity_poly.entity_id
_entity_poly.type
_entity_poly.pdbx_seq_one_letter_code
_entity_poly.pdbx_strand_id
1 'polypeptide(L)'
;GQEVNGSTWALAMMNMFLHGFDNAVIRWGDTLRNPKLKVDDKLMKFDTVVANPPFSLDKWGAEEAISDSYNRFWRGIPPKSKGDWAFISHMLEVADDNEGRVGVIIPHGVLFRGGSEGRIRQYILENEHLLEAVIGLPANLFYGTGIPAAIAIFRKGRTSQNVLFIDASREFENGKNQNKLRPQDIEHVVSVYQKFVDSKFAPGVVEEKYAFVATPDDIRGNDFNLNIPRYVDTYEEEAEIDISAVQKEIEQLEAELAEVQVKMKEYLKQLGY
;
A
#
# COMPACT_ATOMS: atom_id res chain seq x y z
N GLY A 1 -20.97 2.05 1.37
CA GLY A 1 -20.07 0.94 1.07
C GLY A 1 -20.77 -0.30 0.56
N GLN A 2 -19.99 -1.29 0.17
CA GLN A 2 -20.51 -2.61 -0.26
C GLN A 2 -19.54 -3.71 0.17
N GLU A 3 -20.07 -4.83 0.72
CA GLU A 3 -19.30 -5.96 1.24
C GLU A 3 -19.95 -7.29 0.82
N VAL A 4 -19.16 -8.22 0.31
CA VAL A 4 -19.65 -9.50 -0.21
C VAL A 4 -19.87 -10.54 0.91
N ASN A 5 -19.05 -10.50 1.96
CA ASN A 5 -19.16 -11.42 3.08
C ASN A 5 -20.26 -10.95 4.05
N GLY A 6 -21.29 -11.76 4.25
CA GLY A 6 -22.46 -11.40 5.08
C GLY A 6 -22.10 -11.14 6.55
N SER A 7 -21.15 -11.89 7.12
CA SER A 7 -20.70 -11.67 8.50
C SER A 7 -19.91 -10.37 8.63
N THR A 8 -19.02 -10.10 7.69
CA THR A 8 -18.25 -8.84 7.63
C THR A 8 -19.18 -7.65 7.38
N TRP A 9 -20.18 -7.80 6.52
CA TRP A 9 -21.23 -6.80 6.31
C TRP A 9 -21.98 -6.46 7.60
N ALA A 10 -22.41 -7.47 8.36
CA ALA A 10 -23.10 -7.27 9.63
C ALA A 10 -22.20 -6.56 10.66
N LEU A 11 -20.94 -6.97 10.76
CA LEU A 11 -19.94 -6.29 11.62
C LEU A 11 -19.71 -4.84 11.19
N ALA A 12 -19.63 -4.56 9.89
CA ALA A 12 -19.46 -3.21 9.39
C ALA A 12 -20.66 -2.31 9.73
N MET A 13 -21.90 -2.83 9.58
CA MET A 13 -23.11 -2.11 9.98
C MET A 13 -23.12 -1.82 11.47
N MET A 14 -22.78 -2.80 12.31
CA MET A 14 -22.70 -2.61 13.76
C MET A 14 -21.61 -1.58 14.13
N ASN A 15 -20.46 -1.64 13.47
CA ASN A 15 -19.37 -0.70 13.70
C ASN A 15 -19.78 0.74 13.37
N MET A 16 -20.48 0.96 12.24
CA MET A 16 -21.02 2.28 11.90
C MET A 16 -21.98 2.78 12.99
N PHE A 17 -22.89 1.94 13.43
CA PHE A 17 -23.85 2.29 14.49
C PHE A 17 -23.13 2.67 15.81
N LEU A 18 -22.17 1.85 16.24
CA LEU A 18 -21.40 2.10 17.49
C LEU A 18 -20.58 3.40 17.43
N HIS A 19 -20.19 3.86 16.23
CA HIS A 19 -19.46 5.12 16.03
C HIS A 19 -20.40 6.32 15.72
N GLY A 20 -21.71 6.13 15.84
CA GLY A 20 -22.69 7.21 15.62
C GLY A 20 -23.00 7.54 14.15
N PHE A 21 -22.62 6.65 13.23
CA PHE A 21 -22.92 6.78 11.79
C PHE A 21 -24.14 5.91 11.43
N ASP A 22 -25.27 6.13 12.07
CA ASP A 22 -26.51 5.37 11.92
C ASP A 22 -27.16 5.50 10.53
N ASN A 23 -26.83 6.55 9.80
CA ASN A 23 -27.25 6.79 8.42
C ASN A 23 -26.32 6.18 7.35
N ALA A 24 -25.25 5.50 7.75
CA ALA A 24 -24.33 4.87 6.82
C ALA A 24 -25.03 3.76 5.99
N VAL A 25 -24.79 3.77 4.69
CA VAL A 25 -25.35 2.79 3.76
C VAL A 25 -24.27 1.79 3.36
N ILE A 26 -24.37 0.56 3.85
CA ILE A 26 -23.52 -0.55 3.43
C ILE A 26 -24.41 -1.63 2.81
N ARG A 27 -24.19 -1.96 1.55
CA ARG A 27 -24.96 -2.97 0.81
C ARG A 27 -24.25 -4.32 0.89
N TRP A 28 -25.01 -5.39 1.09
CA TRP A 28 -24.50 -6.75 1.01
C TRP A 28 -24.49 -7.21 -0.45
N GLY A 29 -23.33 -7.57 -0.98
CA GLY A 29 -23.16 -8.09 -2.33
C GLY A 29 -21.75 -7.87 -2.91
N ASP A 30 -21.50 -8.53 -4.03
CA ASP A 30 -20.24 -8.47 -4.76
C ASP A 30 -20.14 -7.14 -5.53
N THR A 31 -19.13 -6.33 -5.21
CA THR A 31 -18.90 -5.01 -5.81
C THR A 31 -18.53 -5.10 -7.29
N LEU A 32 -17.77 -6.13 -7.67
CA LEU A 32 -17.31 -6.26 -9.06
C LEU A 32 -18.37 -6.84 -9.98
N ARG A 33 -19.10 -7.88 -9.53
CA ARG A 33 -20.13 -8.53 -10.34
C ARG A 33 -21.49 -7.87 -10.26
N ASN A 34 -21.82 -7.26 -9.12
CA ASN A 34 -23.14 -6.68 -8.90
C ASN A 34 -23.07 -5.42 -8.03
N PRO A 35 -22.60 -4.30 -8.57
CA PRO A 35 -22.54 -3.04 -7.84
C PRO A 35 -23.96 -2.59 -7.46
N LYS A 36 -24.18 -2.24 -6.18
CA LYS A 36 -25.50 -1.93 -5.62
C LYS A 36 -25.67 -0.46 -5.23
N LEU A 37 -24.61 0.34 -5.22
CA LEU A 37 -24.68 1.76 -4.95
C LEU A 37 -25.01 2.48 -6.26
N LYS A 38 -26.32 2.62 -6.52
CA LYS A 38 -26.85 3.15 -7.78
C LYS A 38 -28.00 4.13 -7.53
N VAL A 39 -28.13 5.07 -8.44
CA VAL A 39 -29.31 5.95 -8.60
C VAL A 39 -29.72 5.90 -10.07
N ASP A 40 -30.98 5.62 -10.36
CA ASP A 40 -31.52 5.50 -11.71
C ASP A 40 -30.68 4.63 -12.63
N ASP A 41 -30.31 3.44 -12.16
CA ASP A 41 -29.46 2.45 -12.81
C ASP A 41 -28.04 2.92 -13.18
N LYS A 42 -27.61 4.11 -12.76
CA LYS A 42 -26.24 4.59 -12.86
C LYS A 42 -25.49 4.41 -11.56
N LEU A 43 -24.21 4.16 -11.63
CA LEU A 43 -23.35 4.11 -10.45
C LEU A 43 -23.36 5.49 -9.74
N MET A 44 -23.52 5.46 -8.42
CA MET A 44 -23.34 6.65 -7.61
C MET A 44 -21.91 7.18 -7.72
N LYS A 45 -21.76 8.49 -7.67
CA LYS A 45 -20.45 9.16 -7.64
C LYS A 45 -20.17 9.66 -6.22
N PHE A 46 -18.89 9.64 -5.84
CA PHE A 46 -18.42 10.00 -4.50
C PHE A 46 -17.20 10.91 -4.58
N ASP A 47 -17.13 11.91 -3.71
CA ASP A 47 -15.96 12.81 -3.62
C ASP A 47 -14.70 12.05 -3.21
N THR A 48 -14.86 11.05 -2.32
CA THR A 48 -13.76 10.24 -1.82
C THR A 48 -14.16 8.76 -1.80
N VAL A 49 -13.32 7.92 -2.40
CA VAL A 49 -13.49 6.48 -2.44
C VAL A 49 -12.27 5.81 -1.81
N VAL A 50 -12.48 5.02 -0.75
CA VAL A 50 -11.39 4.33 -0.07
C VAL A 50 -11.69 2.84 0.07
N ALA A 51 -10.66 2.01 -0.09
CA ALA A 51 -10.79 0.57 0.11
C ALA A 51 -9.45 -0.09 0.51
N ASN A 52 -9.59 -1.17 1.25
CA ASN A 52 -8.56 -2.20 1.39
C ASN A 52 -9.14 -3.50 0.80
N PRO A 53 -9.08 -3.66 -0.53
CA PRO A 53 -9.66 -4.84 -1.18
C PRO A 53 -8.83 -6.09 -0.92
N PRO A 54 -9.40 -7.30 -1.12
CA PRO A 54 -8.65 -8.54 -0.99
C PRO A 54 -7.50 -8.58 -2.02
N PHE A 55 -6.27 -8.84 -1.54
CA PHE A 55 -5.09 -8.86 -2.41
C PHE A 55 -5.13 -10.01 -3.40
N SER A 56 -4.88 -9.70 -4.67
CA SER A 56 -4.77 -10.68 -5.74
C SER A 56 -5.95 -11.65 -5.83
N LEU A 57 -7.18 -11.14 -5.71
CA LEU A 57 -8.40 -11.94 -5.77
C LEU A 57 -8.46 -12.76 -7.07
N ASP A 58 -8.52 -14.09 -6.94
CA ASP A 58 -8.75 -15.00 -8.06
C ASP A 58 -10.25 -15.07 -8.41
N LYS A 59 -10.56 -15.34 -9.67
CA LYS A 59 -11.94 -15.53 -10.17
C LYS A 59 -12.89 -14.38 -9.82
N TRP A 60 -12.40 -13.16 -9.89
CA TRP A 60 -13.14 -11.95 -9.54
C TRP A 60 -14.29 -11.59 -10.49
N GLY A 61 -14.48 -12.32 -11.59
CA GLY A 61 -15.53 -12.06 -12.59
C GLY A 61 -14.98 -11.45 -13.89
N ALA A 62 -13.75 -11.80 -14.28
CA ALA A 62 -13.11 -11.26 -15.50
C ALA A 62 -13.88 -11.59 -16.79
N GLU A 63 -14.61 -12.71 -16.81
CA GLU A 63 -15.39 -13.12 -17.97
C GLU A 63 -16.63 -12.25 -18.13
N GLU A 64 -17.32 -11.93 -17.03
CA GLU A 64 -18.47 -11.05 -17.01
C GLU A 64 -18.08 -9.57 -17.23
N ALA A 65 -16.86 -9.20 -16.86
CA ALA A 65 -16.33 -7.83 -17.03
C ALA A 65 -16.28 -7.36 -18.49
N ILE A 66 -16.22 -8.28 -19.47
CA ILE A 66 -16.27 -7.97 -20.92
C ILE A 66 -17.59 -7.29 -21.29
N SER A 67 -18.68 -7.65 -20.62
CA SER A 67 -20.03 -7.12 -20.85
C SER A 67 -20.52 -6.27 -19.69
N ASP A 68 -19.62 -5.61 -18.97
CA ASP A 68 -19.98 -4.77 -17.83
C ASP A 68 -20.92 -3.63 -18.22
N SER A 69 -22.13 -3.62 -17.70
CA SER A 69 -23.18 -2.65 -18.02
C SER A 69 -22.81 -1.22 -17.67
N TYR A 70 -21.80 -1.03 -16.81
CA TYR A 70 -21.32 0.28 -16.34
C TYR A 70 -20.02 0.72 -17.00
N ASN A 71 -19.50 -0.08 -17.96
CA ASN A 71 -18.26 0.20 -18.69
C ASN A 71 -17.05 0.50 -17.78
N ARG A 72 -16.98 -0.12 -16.59
CA ARG A 72 -15.92 0.15 -15.61
C ARG A 72 -14.53 -0.31 -16.06
N PHE A 73 -14.48 -1.28 -16.97
CA PHE A 73 -13.24 -1.95 -17.40
C PHE A 73 -12.79 -1.53 -18.81
N TRP A 74 -13.22 -0.36 -19.27
CA TRP A 74 -12.91 0.14 -20.61
C TRP A 74 -11.41 0.40 -20.83
N ARG A 75 -10.64 0.66 -19.77
CA ARG A 75 -9.17 0.79 -19.82
C ARG A 75 -8.47 -0.54 -20.09
N GLY A 76 -9.16 -1.64 -19.91
CA GLY A 76 -8.68 -3.02 -20.06
C GLY A 76 -9.19 -3.93 -18.96
N ILE A 77 -9.22 -5.23 -19.26
CA ILE A 77 -9.67 -6.24 -18.30
C ILE A 77 -8.45 -6.82 -17.58
N PRO A 78 -8.39 -6.73 -16.25
CA PRO A 78 -7.34 -7.34 -15.46
C PRO A 78 -7.31 -8.88 -15.60
N PRO A 79 -6.18 -9.54 -15.29
CA PRO A 79 -6.07 -10.98 -15.36
C PRO A 79 -7.11 -11.66 -14.45
N LYS A 80 -7.65 -12.81 -14.86
CA LYS A 80 -8.64 -13.59 -14.11
C LYS A 80 -8.17 -13.93 -12.69
N SER A 81 -6.88 -14.16 -12.51
CA SER A 81 -6.26 -14.53 -11.23
C SER A 81 -5.79 -13.34 -10.38
N LYS A 82 -6.03 -12.10 -10.80
CA LYS A 82 -5.53 -10.88 -10.15
C LYS A 82 -6.56 -9.76 -10.26
N GLY A 83 -7.46 -9.67 -9.29
CA GLY A 83 -8.54 -8.67 -9.26
C GLY A 83 -8.16 -7.28 -8.77
N ASP A 84 -6.89 -7.05 -8.42
CA ASP A 84 -6.45 -5.76 -7.83
C ASP A 84 -6.86 -4.57 -8.71
N TRP A 85 -6.53 -4.61 -10.01
CA TRP A 85 -6.90 -3.55 -10.96
C TRP A 85 -8.40 -3.51 -11.29
N ALA A 86 -9.16 -4.56 -11.00
CA ALA A 86 -10.61 -4.51 -11.14
C ALA A 86 -11.24 -3.63 -10.05
N PHE A 87 -10.77 -3.74 -8.82
CA PHE A 87 -11.19 -2.84 -7.74
C PHE A 87 -10.77 -1.41 -8.03
N ILE A 88 -9.52 -1.17 -8.45
CA ILE A 88 -9.04 0.18 -8.82
C ILE A 88 -9.92 0.77 -9.92
N SER A 89 -10.18 0.02 -11.00
CA SER A 89 -11.04 0.47 -12.11
C SER A 89 -12.45 0.83 -11.63
N HIS A 90 -13.07 -0.02 -10.79
CA HIS A 90 -14.36 0.30 -10.19
C HIS A 90 -14.30 1.59 -9.34
N MET A 91 -13.29 1.72 -8.48
CA MET A 91 -13.14 2.90 -7.62
C MET A 91 -12.97 4.19 -8.43
N LEU A 92 -12.21 4.14 -9.53
CA LEU A 92 -12.05 5.27 -10.44
C LEU A 92 -13.37 5.65 -11.13
N GLU A 93 -14.20 4.66 -11.47
CA GLU A 93 -15.49 4.93 -12.11
C GLU A 93 -16.57 5.45 -11.14
N VAL A 94 -16.49 5.15 -9.86
CA VAL A 94 -17.41 5.68 -8.84
C VAL A 94 -16.90 6.95 -8.15
N ALA A 95 -15.67 7.36 -8.40
CA ALA A 95 -15.17 8.65 -7.96
C ALA A 95 -15.80 9.80 -8.79
N ASP A 96 -16.08 10.93 -8.18
CA ASP A 96 -16.58 12.13 -8.88
C ASP A 96 -15.71 12.47 -10.08
N ASP A 97 -16.33 12.88 -11.18
CA ASP A 97 -15.63 13.04 -12.45
C ASP A 97 -14.72 14.28 -12.48
N ASN A 98 -14.95 15.26 -11.63
CA ASN A 98 -14.21 16.52 -11.60
C ASN A 98 -13.06 16.50 -10.58
N GLU A 99 -13.37 16.17 -9.31
CA GLU A 99 -12.41 16.30 -8.20
C GLU A 99 -12.33 15.04 -7.33
N GLY A 100 -12.91 13.92 -7.78
CA GLY A 100 -12.97 12.68 -7.03
C GLY A 100 -11.56 12.15 -6.66
N ARG A 101 -11.43 11.67 -5.43
CA ARG A 101 -10.21 11.08 -4.89
C ARG A 101 -10.41 9.60 -4.61
N VAL A 102 -9.38 8.83 -4.89
CA VAL A 102 -9.35 7.39 -4.60
C VAL A 102 -8.11 7.08 -3.77
N GLY A 103 -8.29 6.43 -2.62
CA GLY A 103 -7.22 5.88 -1.80
C GLY A 103 -7.40 4.37 -1.67
N VAL A 104 -6.42 3.59 -2.14
CA VAL A 104 -6.52 2.13 -2.13
C VAL A 104 -5.25 1.48 -1.63
N ILE A 105 -5.42 0.49 -0.74
CA ILE A 105 -4.33 -0.39 -0.31
C ILE A 105 -4.11 -1.45 -1.37
N ILE A 106 -2.87 -1.61 -1.81
CA ILE A 106 -2.48 -2.54 -2.87
C ILE A 106 -1.24 -3.34 -2.50
N PRO A 107 -1.12 -4.60 -2.93
CA PRO A 107 0.17 -5.31 -2.85
C PRO A 107 1.16 -4.71 -3.86
N HIS A 108 2.45 -4.71 -3.53
CA HIS A 108 3.49 -4.11 -4.38
C HIS A 108 3.47 -4.59 -5.83
N GLY A 109 3.04 -5.85 -6.07
CA GLY A 109 2.94 -6.39 -7.42
C GLY A 109 2.08 -5.56 -8.39
N VAL A 110 1.06 -4.85 -7.90
CA VAL A 110 0.21 -3.95 -8.70
C VAL A 110 1.04 -2.84 -9.36
N LEU A 111 2.12 -2.43 -8.71
CA LEU A 111 2.99 -1.34 -9.15
C LEU A 111 3.84 -1.71 -10.39
N PHE A 112 4.13 -3.00 -10.61
CA PHE A 112 5.10 -3.39 -11.63
C PHE A 112 4.72 -4.61 -12.49
N ARG A 113 3.68 -5.39 -12.14
CA ARG A 113 3.28 -6.51 -12.98
C ARG A 113 2.96 -6.04 -14.42
N GLY A 114 3.38 -6.82 -15.40
CA GLY A 114 3.19 -6.56 -16.82
C GLY A 114 1.84 -7.06 -17.35
N GLY A 115 1.75 -7.32 -18.66
CA GLY A 115 0.56 -7.82 -19.31
C GLY A 115 -0.59 -6.82 -19.33
N SER A 116 -1.83 -7.27 -19.03
CA SER A 116 -2.99 -6.38 -19.01
C SER A 116 -2.94 -5.37 -17.87
N GLU A 117 -2.39 -5.73 -16.71
CA GLU A 117 -2.19 -4.78 -15.61
C GLU A 117 -1.23 -3.65 -16.00
N GLY A 118 -0.13 -3.98 -16.69
CA GLY A 118 0.81 -2.99 -17.21
C GLY A 118 0.17 -2.02 -18.19
N ARG A 119 -0.68 -2.52 -19.10
CA ARG A 119 -1.39 -1.65 -20.07
C ARG A 119 -2.40 -0.72 -19.39
N ILE A 120 -3.16 -1.22 -18.41
CA ILE A 120 -4.11 -0.39 -17.64
C ILE A 120 -3.35 0.70 -16.89
N ARG A 121 -2.26 0.34 -16.21
CA ARG A 121 -1.40 1.26 -15.47
C ARG A 121 -0.81 2.33 -16.38
N GLN A 122 -0.24 1.93 -17.51
CA GLN A 122 0.30 2.86 -18.50
C GLN A 122 -0.77 3.83 -19.01
N TYR A 123 -1.96 3.32 -19.34
CA TYR A 123 -3.05 4.17 -19.82
C TYR A 123 -3.45 5.25 -18.81
N ILE A 124 -3.59 4.87 -17.53
CA ILE A 124 -3.93 5.80 -16.43
C ILE A 124 -2.83 6.87 -16.25
N LEU A 125 -1.58 6.50 -16.43
CA LEU A 125 -0.44 7.42 -16.27
C LEU A 125 -0.24 8.35 -17.46
N GLU A 126 -0.37 7.84 -18.68
CA GLU A 126 -0.11 8.62 -19.90
C GLU A 126 -1.28 9.44 -20.41
N ASN A 127 -2.51 8.92 -20.26
CA ASN A 127 -3.67 9.53 -20.91
C ASN A 127 -4.58 10.25 -19.91
N GLU A 128 -4.68 9.73 -18.70
CA GLU A 128 -5.59 10.29 -17.70
C GLU A 128 -4.87 11.05 -16.58
N HIS A 129 -3.58 10.76 -16.34
CA HIS A 129 -2.75 11.38 -15.30
C HIS A 129 -3.37 11.31 -13.90
N LEU A 130 -4.11 10.23 -13.58
CA LEU A 130 -4.89 10.15 -12.35
C LEU A 130 -4.05 9.81 -11.12
N LEU A 131 -2.92 9.10 -11.26
CA LEU A 131 -2.10 8.71 -10.10
C LEU A 131 -1.41 9.94 -9.50
N GLU A 132 -1.65 10.18 -8.21
CA GLU A 132 -1.09 11.33 -7.48
C GLU A 132 0.06 10.92 -6.56
N ALA A 133 -0.06 9.79 -5.85
CA ALA A 133 1.00 9.32 -4.97
C ALA A 133 1.00 7.81 -4.82
N VAL A 134 2.17 7.26 -4.51
CA VAL A 134 2.42 5.89 -4.08
C VAL A 134 3.18 5.93 -2.77
N ILE A 135 2.61 5.35 -1.71
CA ILE A 135 3.17 5.36 -0.36
C ILE A 135 3.44 3.92 0.05
N GLY A 136 4.70 3.54 0.16
CA GLY A 136 5.13 2.23 0.64
C GLY A 136 4.91 2.10 2.13
N LEU A 137 4.31 1.01 2.56
CA LEU A 137 4.01 0.72 3.96
C LEU A 137 4.94 -0.39 4.48
N PRO A 138 5.16 -0.44 5.80
CA PRO A 138 5.88 -1.54 6.43
C PRO A 138 5.27 -2.90 6.13
N ALA A 139 6.11 -3.92 6.07
CA ALA A 139 5.64 -5.30 6.06
C ALA A 139 4.90 -5.65 7.36
N ASN A 140 4.13 -6.71 7.36
CA ASN A 140 3.48 -7.21 8.58
C ASN A 140 2.48 -6.25 9.24
N LEU A 141 1.85 -5.33 8.49
CA LEU A 141 0.81 -4.44 9.04
C LEU A 141 -0.59 -5.07 9.05
N PHE A 142 -0.88 -5.98 8.13
CA PHE A 142 -2.23 -6.49 7.93
C PHE A 142 -2.41 -7.90 8.47
N TYR A 143 -3.58 -8.20 9.04
CA TYR A 143 -3.92 -9.54 9.51
C TYR A 143 -3.91 -10.54 8.35
N GLY A 144 -3.34 -11.72 8.61
CA GLY A 144 -3.35 -12.82 7.64
C GLY A 144 -2.31 -12.72 6.51
N THR A 145 -1.50 -11.66 6.45
CA THR A 145 -0.42 -11.53 5.47
C THR A 145 0.76 -10.76 6.02
N GLY A 146 1.98 -11.27 5.75
CA GLY A 146 3.23 -10.57 6.08
C GLY A 146 3.80 -9.73 4.92
N ILE A 147 3.14 -9.75 3.75
CA ILE A 147 3.67 -9.03 2.59
C ILE A 147 3.56 -7.51 2.76
N PRO A 148 4.55 -6.74 2.29
CA PRO A 148 4.45 -5.30 2.28
C PRO A 148 3.36 -4.85 1.30
N ALA A 149 2.66 -3.78 1.65
CA ALA A 149 1.65 -3.14 0.84
C ALA A 149 2.02 -1.68 0.56
N ALA A 150 1.28 -1.06 -0.33
CA ALA A 150 1.38 0.37 -0.59
C ALA A 150 -0.02 1.00 -0.62
N ILE A 151 -0.10 2.30 -0.38
CA ILE A 151 -1.29 3.10 -0.67
C ILE A 151 -1.07 3.74 -2.04
N ALA A 152 -2.00 3.52 -2.97
CA ALA A 152 -2.06 4.31 -4.20
C ALA A 152 -3.15 5.37 -4.06
N ILE A 153 -2.80 6.61 -4.33
CA ILE A 153 -3.72 7.76 -4.32
C ILE A 153 -3.94 8.21 -5.76
N PHE A 154 -5.20 8.20 -6.18
CA PHE A 154 -5.61 8.75 -7.48
C PHE A 154 -6.50 9.96 -7.24
N ARG A 155 -6.42 10.92 -8.13
CA ARG A 155 -7.25 12.12 -8.09
C ARG A 155 -7.65 12.54 -9.49
N LYS A 156 -8.92 12.85 -9.68
CA LYS A 156 -9.45 13.46 -10.91
C LYS A 156 -9.25 14.98 -10.90
N GLY A 157 -9.27 15.61 -12.06
CA GLY A 157 -9.11 17.06 -12.20
C GLY A 157 -7.73 17.60 -11.83
N ARG A 158 -6.70 16.77 -11.81
CA ARG A 158 -5.33 17.20 -11.47
C ARG A 158 -4.79 18.19 -12.50
N THR A 159 -4.07 19.19 -12.03
CA THR A 159 -3.32 20.14 -12.87
C THR A 159 -1.88 19.70 -13.10
N SER A 160 -1.32 18.86 -12.23
CA SER A 160 0.03 18.31 -12.35
C SER A 160 -0.01 16.84 -12.75
N GLN A 161 0.97 16.42 -13.55
CA GLN A 161 1.18 15.02 -13.95
C GLN A 161 2.23 14.30 -13.10
N ASN A 162 2.92 15.04 -12.23
CA ASN A 162 3.98 14.50 -11.36
C ASN A 162 3.39 13.57 -10.29
N VAL A 163 4.12 12.54 -9.92
CA VAL A 163 3.70 11.52 -8.95
C VAL A 163 4.65 11.50 -7.76
N LEU A 164 4.10 11.60 -6.56
CA LEU A 164 4.86 11.48 -5.32
C LEU A 164 5.08 10.00 -4.97
N PHE A 165 6.32 9.65 -4.66
CA PHE A 165 6.69 8.36 -4.08
C PHE A 165 7.21 8.58 -2.65
N ILE A 166 6.66 7.84 -1.69
CA ILE A 166 7.09 7.84 -0.29
C ILE A 166 7.47 6.41 0.09
N ASP A 167 8.62 6.21 0.71
CA ASP A 167 9.01 4.94 1.31
C ASP A 167 8.91 5.02 2.84
N ALA A 168 7.75 4.71 3.40
CA ALA A 168 7.53 4.60 4.83
C ALA A 168 7.72 3.16 5.36
N SER A 169 8.38 2.29 4.61
CA SER A 169 8.54 0.87 4.95
C SER A 169 9.30 0.62 6.25
N ARG A 170 10.09 1.60 6.71
CA ARG A 170 10.89 1.52 7.95
C ARG A 170 10.23 2.20 9.16
N GLU A 171 9.10 2.86 8.98
CA GLU A 171 8.41 3.62 10.02
C GLU A 171 7.32 2.78 10.68
N PHE A 172 7.65 2.11 11.76
CA PHE A 172 6.71 1.31 12.53
C PHE A 172 7.22 0.98 13.92
N GLU A 173 6.31 0.53 14.77
CA GLU A 173 6.59 -0.13 16.02
C GLU A 173 6.46 -1.64 15.83
N ASN A 174 7.48 -2.39 16.26
CA ASN A 174 7.44 -3.85 16.24
C ASN A 174 6.41 -4.37 17.25
N GLY A 175 5.43 -5.10 16.78
CA GLY A 175 4.48 -5.82 17.61
C GLY A 175 4.76 -7.33 17.63
N LYS A 176 4.23 -8.02 18.65
CA LYS A 176 4.42 -9.48 18.81
C LYS A 176 3.93 -10.28 17.60
N ASN A 177 2.81 -9.88 17.01
CA ASN A 177 2.16 -10.58 15.89
C ASN A 177 2.12 -9.73 14.61
N GLN A 178 2.15 -8.41 14.76
CA GLN A 178 2.03 -7.43 13.68
C GLN A 178 2.79 -6.16 14.02
N ASN A 179 3.33 -5.51 13.00
CA ASN A 179 3.83 -4.15 13.11
C ASN A 179 2.66 -3.15 13.21
N LYS A 180 2.91 -1.98 13.77
CA LYS A 180 1.93 -0.91 13.91
C LYS A 180 2.51 0.41 13.44
N LEU A 181 1.74 1.18 12.70
CA LEU A 181 2.04 2.58 12.47
C LEU A 181 1.71 3.37 13.74
N ARG A 182 2.67 4.13 14.23
CA ARG A 182 2.48 5.05 15.35
C ARG A 182 1.87 6.36 14.82
N PRO A 183 1.24 7.18 15.67
CA PRO A 183 0.73 8.49 15.25
C PRO A 183 1.78 9.35 14.53
N GLN A 184 3.03 9.37 15.03
CA GLN A 184 4.14 10.11 14.41
C GLN A 184 4.50 9.61 13.01
N ASP A 185 4.40 8.30 12.75
CA ASP A 185 4.68 7.72 11.44
C ASP A 185 3.64 8.19 10.42
N ILE A 186 2.36 8.22 10.84
CA ILE A 186 1.27 8.74 10.03
C ILE A 186 1.42 10.24 9.79
N GLU A 187 1.75 11.02 10.84
CA GLU A 187 1.98 12.46 10.75
C GLU A 187 3.14 12.78 9.80
N HIS A 188 4.21 11.98 9.82
CA HIS A 188 5.33 12.14 8.92
C HIS A 188 4.91 11.96 7.45
N VAL A 189 4.26 10.85 7.12
CA VAL A 189 3.72 10.62 5.77
C VAL A 189 2.81 11.77 5.32
N VAL A 190 1.89 12.22 6.19
CA VAL A 190 0.97 13.32 5.90
C VAL A 190 1.73 14.64 5.69
N SER A 191 2.75 14.93 6.51
CA SER A 191 3.55 16.15 6.38
C SER A 191 4.32 16.19 5.06
N VAL A 192 4.88 15.07 4.62
CA VAL A 192 5.58 14.94 3.33
C VAL A 192 4.60 15.10 2.17
N TYR A 193 3.44 14.49 2.26
CA TYR A 193 2.38 14.69 1.27
C TYR A 193 1.93 16.17 1.21
N GLN A 194 1.81 16.85 2.35
CA GLN A 194 1.46 18.27 2.38
C GLN A 194 2.56 19.13 1.75
N LYS A 195 3.86 18.86 2.02
CA LYS A 195 4.97 19.53 1.34
C LYS A 195 4.87 19.42 -0.20
N PHE A 196 4.49 18.24 -0.70
CA PHE A 196 4.27 18.01 -2.13
C PHE A 196 3.14 18.90 -2.68
N VAL A 197 2.03 19.01 -1.98
CA VAL A 197 0.92 19.89 -2.37
C VAL A 197 1.31 21.36 -2.30
N ASP A 198 1.96 21.79 -1.21
CA ASP A 198 2.39 23.17 -0.98
C ASP A 198 3.45 23.63 -1.98
N SER A 199 4.30 22.74 -2.44
CA SER A 199 5.27 22.98 -3.52
C SER A 199 4.64 23.10 -4.91
N LYS A 200 3.29 23.00 -5.01
CA LYS A 200 2.55 22.92 -6.26
C LYS A 200 3.02 21.74 -7.14
N PHE A 201 3.27 20.62 -6.47
CA PHE A 201 3.68 19.37 -7.12
C PHE A 201 5.04 19.44 -7.83
N ALA A 202 5.97 20.24 -7.30
CA ALA A 202 7.30 20.41 -7.87
C ALA A 202 8.07 19.07 -7.91
N PRO A 203 8.78 18.75 -9.03
CA PRO A 203 9.52 17.50 -9.15
C PRO A 203 10.83 17.52 -8.33
N GLY A 204 11.35 16.33 -8.02
CA GLY A 204 12.61 16.13 -7.35
C GLY A 204 12.51 15.53 -5.94
N VAL A 205 13.58 15.61 -5.19
CA VAL A 205 13.64 15.10 -3.82
C VAL A 205 12.82 16.00 -2.90
N VAL A 206 11.83 15.42 -2.21
CA VAL A 206 11.07 16.09 -1.15
C VAL A 206 11.74 15.89 0.19
N GLU A 207 12.26 14.68 0.41
CA GLU A 207 13.00 14.30 1.59
C GLU A 207 13.99 13.17 1.22
N GLU A 208 15.26 13.36 1.53
CA GLU A 208 16.32 12.40 1.19
C GLU A 208 16.02 11.01 1.77
N LYS A 209 16.25 9.98 0.95
CA LYS A 209 16.03 8.55 1.29
C LYS A 209 14.61 8.19 1.71
N TYR A 210 13.65 9.12 1.57
CA TYR A 210 12.28 8.93 2.01
C TYR A 210 11.24 9.27 0.96
N ALA A 211 11.36 10.40 0.26
CA ALA A 211 10.34 10.82 -0.69
C ALA A 211 10.89 11.55 -1.93
N PHE A 212 10.34 11.21 -3.08
CA PHE A 212 10.70 11.76 -4.38
C PHE A 212 9.47 12.03 -5.23
N VAL A 213 9.47 13.15 -5.94
CA VAL A 213 8.43 13.49 -6.93
C VAL A 213 8.95 13.21 -8.33
N ALA A 214 8.42 12.18 -8.95
CA ALA A 214 8.75 11.77 -10.31
C ALA A 214 7.94 12.56 -11.35
N THR A 215 8.61 12.95 -12.43
CA THR A 215 7.98 13.52 -13.62
C THR A 215 7.41 12.40 -14.50
N PRO A 216 6.54 12.73 -15.48
CA PRO A 216 6.11 11.78 -16.50
C PRO A 216 7.27 11.14 -17.26
N ASP A 217 8.37 11.87 -17.48
CA ASP A 217 9.55 11.36 -18.18
C ASP A 217 10.31 10.35 -17.32
N ASP A 218 10.43 10.57 -16.02
CA ASP A 218 11.01 9.59 -15.09
C ASP A 218 10.20 8.30 -15.09
N ILE A 219 8.87 8.40 -15.06
CA ILE A 219 7.96 7.24 -15.09
C ILE A 219 8.06 6.51 -16.42
N ARG A 220 8.12 7.23 -17.53
CA ARG A 220 8.30 6.65 -18.87
C ARG A 220 9.66 5.98 -19.00
N GLY A 221 10.73 6.61 -18.50
CA GLY A 221 12.08 6.05 -18.45
C GLY A 221 12.19 4.76 -17.63
N ASN A 222 11.26 4.55 -16.69
CA ASN A 222 11.11 3.33 -15.91
C ASN A 222 10.08 2.33 -16.50
N ASP A 223 9.67 2.46 -17.76
CA ASP A 223 8.65 1.59 -18.40
C ASP A 223 7.33 1.50 -17.61
N PHE A 224 6.90 2.62 -17.05
CA PHE A 224 5.70 2.70 -16.18
C PHE A 224 5.73 1.71 -14.99
N ASN A 225 6.90 1.29 -14.60
CA ASN A 225 7.12 0.51 -13.39
C ASN A 225 7.17 1.47 -12.20
N LEU A 226 6.20 1.34 -11.29
CA LEU A 226 6.03 2.22 -10.14
C LEU A 226 6.65 1.63 -8.85
N ASN A 227 7.57 0.67 -8.97
CA ASN A 227 8.24 0.11 -7.80
C ASN A 227 9.04 1.21 -7.08
N ILE A 228 8.73 1.46 -5.81
CA ILE A 228 9.21 2.60 -5.03
C ILE A 228 10.74 2.75 -5.05
N PRO A 229 11.55 1.67 -4.88
CA PRO A 229 13.01 1.78 -4.93
C PRO A 229 13.60 2.27 -6.26
N ARG A 230 12.80 2.39 -7.32
CA ARG A 230 13.23 3.02 -8.58
C ARG A 230 13.23 4.56 -8.52
N TYR A 231 12.56 5.13 -7.54
CA TYR A 231 12.36 6.57 -7.37
C TYR A 231 12.95 7.08 -6.07
N VAL A 232 12.86 6.30 -5.00
CA VAL A 232 13.41 6.65 -3.68
C VAL A 232 14.63 5.77 -3.44
N ASP A 233 15.81 6.38 -3.45
CA ASP A 233 17.06 5.68 -3.11
C ASP A 233 17.20 5.60 -1.59
N THR A 234 16.88 4.43 -1.05
CA THR A 234 17.03 4.14 0.38
C THR A 234 18.35 3.46 0.72
N TYR A 235 19.30 3.42 -0.23
CA TYR A 235 20.61 2.82 -0.02
C TYR A 235 21.36 3.59 1.08
N GLU A 236 21.76 2.88 2.11
CA GLU A 236 22.72 3.33 3.11
C GLU A 236 24.00 2.53 2.89
N GLU A 237 25.12 3.23 2.71
CA GLU A 237 26.43 2.58 2.78
C GLU A 237 26.52 1.88 4.13
N GLU A 238 26.67 0.55 4.12
CA GLU A 238 26.97 -0.18 5.34
C GLU A 238 28.29 0.40 5.90
N ALA A 239 28.26 0.75 7.19
CA ALA A 239 29.48 1.17 7.86
C ALA A 239 30.55 0.09 7.70
N GLU A 240 31.76 0.49 7.28
CA GLU A 240 32.89 -0.47 7.18
C GLU A 240 33.04 -1.19 8.51
N ILE A 241 32.84 -2.52 8.46
CA ILE A 241 33.00 -3.37 9.64
C ILE A 241 34.51 -3.44 9.93
N ASP A 242 34.93 -2.84 11.03
CA ASP A 242 36.29 -3.01 11.53
C ASP A 242 36.44 -4.46 12.04
N ILE A 243 36.93 -5.31 11.14
CA ILE A 243 37.16 -6.74 11.38
C ILE A 243 38.05 -6.94 12.62
N SER A 244 39.02 -6.06 12.84
CA SER A 244 39.93 -6.14 13.99
C SER A 244 39.24 -5.84 15.32
N ALA A 245 38.29 -4.89 15.30
CA ALA A 245 37.49 -4.58 16.50
C ALA A 245 36.53 -5.73 16.82
N VAL A 246 35.83 -6.27 15.81
CA VAL A 246 34.90 -7.40 15.97
C VAL A 246 35.67 -8.65 16.43
N GLN A 247 36.87 -8.91 15.93
CA GLN A 247 37.68 -10.05 16.35
C GLN A 247 38.10 -9.95 17.82
N LYS A 248 38.47 -8.75 18.29
CA LYS A 248 38.77 -8.53 19.71
C LYS A 248 37.56 -8.72 20.61
N GLU A 249 36.39 -8.28 20.15
CA GLU A 249 35.13 -8.48 20.88
C GLU A 249 34.77 -9.96 20.99
N ILE A 250 34.96 -10.75 19.91
CA ILE A 250 34.78 -12.20 19.92
C ILE A 250 35.74 -12.84 20.92
N GLU A 251 37.01 -12.52 20.90
CA GLU A 251 38.03 -13.06 21.84
C GLU A 251 37.66 -12.75 23.30
N GLN A 252 37.16 -11.54 23.56
CA GLN A 252 36.71 -11.15 24.91
C GLN A 252 35.48 -11.95 25.33
N LEU A 253 34.47 -12.09 24.47
CA LEU A 253 33.26 -12.86 24.76
C LEU A 253 33.55 -14.35 24.97
N GLU A 254 34.50 -14.94 24.22
CA GLU A 254 34.94 -16.31 24.40
C GLU A 254 35.64 -16.52 25.75
N ALA A 255 36.45 -15.55 26.20
CA ALA A 255 37.08 -15.58 27.51
C ALA A 255 36.03 -15.49 28.66
N GLU A 256 35.09 -14.57 28.54
CA GLU A 256 33.98 -14.44 29.51
C GLU A 256 33.12 -15.72 29.56
N LEU A 257 32.83 -16.31 28.39
CA LEU A 257 32.10 -17.57 28.29
C LEU A 257 32.85 -18.72 29.04
N ALA A 258 34.18 -18.81 28.85
CA ALA A 258 34.98 -19.81 29.52
C ALA A 258 34.93 -19.66 31.03
N GLU A 259 35.02 -18.42 31.56
CA GLU A 259 34.90 -18.15 33.02
C GLU A 259 33.53 -18.55 33.55
N VAL A 260 32.44 -18.18 32.84
CA VAL A 260 31.08 -18.55 33.26
C VAL A 260 30.88 -20.06 33.22
N GLN A 261 31.43 -20.75 32.25
CA GLN A 261 31.37 -22.22 32.19
C GLN A 261 32.09 -22.90 33.33
N VAL A 262 33.24 -22.37 33.78
CA VAL A 262 33.96 -22.88 34.96
C VAL A 262 33.10 -22.69 36.21
N LYS A 263 32.58 -21.48 36.44
CA LYS A 263 31.69 -21.20 37.57
C LYS A 263 30.45 -22.09 37.59
N MET A 264 29.86 -22.29 36.45
CA MET A 264 28.69 -23.17 36.31
C MET A 264 29.02 -24.62 36.70
N LYS A 265 30.16 -25.15 36.25
CA LYS A 265 30.62 -26.50 36.62
C LYS A 265 30.86 -26.60 38.13
N GLU A 266 31.43 -25.58 38.76
CA GLU A 266 31.61 -25.53 40.23
C GLU A 266 30.29 -25.57 40.98
N TYR A 267 29.30 -24.76 40.55
CA TYR A 267 27.96 -24.76 41.14
C TYR A 267 27.24 -26.10 40.96
N LEU A 268 27.32 -26.70 39.79
CA LEU A 268 26.71 -28.02 39.51
C LEU A 268 27.34 -29.09 40.46
N LYS A 269 28.66 -29.07 40.64
CA LYS A 269 29.34 -29.97 41.55
C LYS A 269 28.93 -29.75 43.02
N GLN A 270 28.67 -28.50 43.42
CA GLN A 270 28.17 -28.20 44.80
C GLN A 270 26.74 -28.71 44.99
N LEU A 271 25.95 -28.75 43.94
CA LEU A 271 24.57 -29.25 43.93
C LEU A 271 24.46 -30.77 43.77
N GLY A 272 25.59 -31.48 43.58
CA GLY A 272 25.62 -32.94 43.46
C GLY A 272 25.37 -33.48 42.07
N TYR A 273 25.57 -32.66 41.04
CA TYR A 273 25.51 -33.03 39.61
C TYR A 273 26.91 -33.15 39.03
#